data_1f368483f79327d49108ea0a85568bdf
#
_entry.id   1f368483f79327d49108ea0a85568bdf
#
_cell.length_a   1.000
_cell.length_b   1.000
_cell.length_c   1.000
_cell.angle_alpha   90.00
_cell.angle_beta   90.00
_cell.angle_gamma   90.00
#
_symmetry.space_group_name_H-M   'P 1'
#
loop_
_entity.id
_entity.type
_entity.pdbx_description
1 polymer ?
#
loop_
_entity_poly.entity_id
_entity_poly.type
_entity_poly.pdbx_seq_one_letter_code
_entity_poly.pdbx_strand_id
1 'polypeptide(L)'
;MQKLSKIFLILGIIAGILVVGFVIGKLAASGSASKASTPAKPIAAETHVPNSPPASLAGTEPGKTPVTTDGETAAPTRLPAGILTNWEEKVDEILGAETDDTNKVEQLFALFPHVPAESRSEVAQHLSNLVGDEGYAPLGELLRDPKLGDDALDVLMADVLNRPNSLKLPELLEVAQTSDHPKADEAKDILSLFLDEDYDTDWPKWKEKMTQWLKDNPD
;
A
#
# COMPACT_ATOMS: atom_id res chain seq x y z
N MET A 1 -23.12 7.78 -29.76
CA MET A 1 -23.14 6.35 -29.50
C MET A 1 -21.83 5.80 -28.92
N GLN A 2 -20.66 6.37 -29.21
CA GLN A 2 -19.38 5.94 -28.62
C GLN A 2 -19.25 6.22 -27.10
N LYS A 3 -19.82 7.33 -26.60
CA LYS A 3 -19.76 7.69 -25.16
C LYS A 3 -20.49 6.67 -24.25
N LEU A 4 -21.64 6.15 -24.70
CA LEU A 4 -22.37 5.14 -23.92
C LEU A 4 -21.60 3.82 -23.77
N SER A 5 -20.85 3.40 -24.81
CA SER A 5 -20.09 2.15 -24.77
C SER A 5 -18.93 2.20 -23.75
N LYS A 6 -18.26 3.37 -23.63
CA LYS A 6 -17.18 3.56 -22.65
C LYS A 6 -17.70 3.57 -21.20
N ILE A 7 -18.86 4.19 -20.96
CA ILE A 7 -19.49 4.23 -19.63
C ILE A 7 -19.82 2.81 -19.13
N PHE A 8 -20.33 1.93 -20.03
CA PHE A 8 -20.60 0.55 -19.66
C PHE A 8 -19.33 -0.26 -19.40
N LEU A 9 -18.20 0.06 -20.03
CA LEU A 9 -16.91 -0.59 -19.79
C LEU A 9 -16.37 -0.22 -18.39
N ILE A 10 -16.39 1.05 -18.03
CA ILE A 10 -15.91 1.55 -16.73
C ILE A 10 -16.79 1.01 -15.60
N LEU A 11 -18.12 1.03 -15.75
CA LEU A 11 -19.04 0.43 -14.77
C LEU A 11 -18.86 -1.09 -14.63
N GLY A 12 -18.49 -1.77 -15.70
CA GLY A 12 -18.19 -3.22 -15.68
C GLY A 12 -16.93 -3.56 -14.87
N ILE A 13 -15.91 -2.72 -14.94
CA ILE A 13 -14.65 -2.88 -14.17
C ILE A 13 -14.91 -2.68 -12.68
N ILE A 14 -15.65 -1.64 -12.29
CA ILE A 14 -15.99 -1.37 -10.89
C ILE A 14 -16.85 -2.50 -10.29
N ALA A 15 -17.80 -3.04 -11.05
CA ALA A 15 -18.63 -4.17 -10.60
C ALA A 15 -17.82 -5.49 -10.50
N GLY A 16 -16.81 -5.67 -11.34
CA GLY A 16 -15.93 -6.85 -11.32
C GLY A 16 -15.06 -6.91 -10.07
N ILE A 17 -14.51 -5.78 -9.64
CA ILE A 17 -13.65 -5.68 -8.44
C ILE A 17 -14.46 -5.98 -7.17
N LEU A 18 -15.71 -5.52 -7.06
CA LEU A 18 -16.59 -5.81 -5.92
C LEU A 18 -16.95 -7.30 -5.82
N VAL A 19 -17.10 -8.01 -6.94
CA VAL A 19 -17.44 -9.44 -6.94
C VAL A 19 -16.24 -10.30 -6.51
N VAL A 20 -15.02 -9.96 -6.92
CA VAL A 20 -13.80 -10.69 -6.51
C VAL A 20 -13.54 -10.52 -5.02
N GLY A 21 -13.69 -9.31 -4.46
CA GLY A 21 -13.55 -9.07 -3.02
C GLY A 21 -14.58 -9.84 -2.18
N PHE A 22 -15.82 -9.99 -2.66
CA PHE A 22 -16.88 -10.72 -1.97
C PHE A 22 -16.68 -12.24 -1.98
N VAL A 23 -16.10 -12.80 -3.04
CA VAL A 23 -15.83 -14.24 -3.14
C VAL A 23 -14.68 -14.65 -2.23
N ILE A 24 -13.63 -13.85 -2.11
CA ILE A 24 -12.49 -14.13 -1.21
C ILE A 24 -12.93 -14.03 0.26
N GLY A 25 -13.76 -13.07 0.62
CA GLY A 25 -14.30 -12.92 1.97
C GLY A 25 -15.22 -14.08 2.41
N LYS A 26 -15.93 -14.74 1.49
CA LYS A 26 -16.79 -15.89 1.81
C LYS A 26 -16.03 -17.21 1.96
N LEU A 27 -14.88 -17.39 1.34
CA LEU A 27 -14.06 -18.59 1.52
C LEU A 27 -13.38 -18.65 2.90
N ALA A 28 -13.08 -17.49 3.51
CA ALA A 28 -12.47 -17.44 4.85
C ALA A 28 -13.45 -17.70 6.02
N ALA A 29 -14.77 -17.68 5.78
CA ALA A 29 -15.79 -17.82 6.82
C ALA A 29 -16.38 -19.25 6.97
N SER A 30 -15.89 -20.24 6.22
CA SER A 30 -16.42 -21.61 6.20
C SER A 30 -15.54 -22.65 6.90
N GLY A 31 -15.01 -22.35 8.06
CA GLY A 31 -14.25 -23.36 8.81
C GLY A 31 -14.19 -23.09 10.30
N SER A 32 -15.20 -23.47 11.04
CA SER A 32 -15.20 -24.14 12.33
C SER A 32 -16.48 -23.96 13.11
N ALA A 33 -17.39 -24.90 12.97
CA ALA A 33 -18.42 -25.16 13.96
C ALA A 33 -18.03 -26.43 14.71
N SER A 34 -17.62 -26.31 15.98
CA SER A 34 -17.63 -27.44 16.91
C SER A 34 -18.04 -27.00 18.29
N LYS A 35 -19.27 -27.47 18.61
CA LYS A 35 -19.90 -27.88 19.89
C LYS A 35 -19.57 -27.18 21.20
N ALA A 36 -20.67 -26.68 21.73
CA ALA A 36 -20.93 -26.30 23.10
C ALA A 36 -20.62 -27.38 24.14
N SER A 37 -20.19 -26.97 25.33
CA SER A 37 -20.54 -27.55 26.61
C SER A 37 -20.42 -26.51 27.71
N THR A 38 -21.49 -26.45 28.52
CA THR A 38 -21.85 -25.49 29.56
C THR A 38 -21.25 -25.95 30.94
N PRO A 39 -21.46 -25.22 32.06
CA PRO A 39 -20.42 -24.71 32.96
C PRO A 39 -20.31 -25.44 34.33
N ALA A 40 -19.27 -25.17 35.07
CA ALA A 40 -19.28 -25.35 36.52
C ALA A 40 -18.39 -24.31 37.24
N LYS A 41 -18.90 -23.90 38.37
CA LYS A 41 -18.59 -22.78 39.27
C LYS A 41 -17.50 -23.14 40.32
N PRO A 42 -17.10 -22.25 41.20
CA PRO A 42 -15.71 -21.99 41.63
C PRO A 42 -15.34 -22.62 42.99
N ILE A 43 -14.04 -22.67 43.31
CA ILE A 43 -13.58 -22.77 44.71
C ILE A 43 -12.26 -22.01 44.90
N ALA A 44 -12.17 -21.40 46.06
CA ALA A 44 -11.35 -20.38 46.61
C ALA A 44 -9.89 -20.75 46.96
N ALA A 45 -9.09 -19.70 46.98
CA ALA A 45 -8.03 -19.34 47.93
C ALA A 45 -7.05 -20.41 48.44
N GLU A 46 -5.75 -20.13 48.27
CA GLU A 46 -4.89 -19.97 49.44
C GLU A 46 -3.53 -19.35 49.12
N THR A 47 -3.22 -18.43 49.97
CA THR A 47 -2.04 -17.61 50.19
C THR A 47 -0.80 -18.46 50.57
N HIS A 48 0.36 -18.17 50.00
CA HIS A 48 1.60 -18.22 50.79
C HIS A 48 2.74 -17.45 50.17
N VAL A 49 3.25 -16.46 50.91
CA VAL A 49 4.52 -15.71 50.82
C VAL A 49 5.20 -15.99 52.22
N PRO A 50 6.46 -15.79 52.50
CA PRO A 50 7.69 -15.50 51.73
C PRO A 50 8.92 -16.35 52.16
N ASN A 51 10.05 -16.24 51.47
CA ASN A 51 11.34 -16.18 52.21
C ASN A 51 12.53 -15.73 51.31
N SER A 52 13.13 -14.67 51.68
CA SER A 52 14.50 -14.22 51.30
C SER A 52 15.41 -14.36 52.57
N PRO A 53 16.71 -14.02 52.48
CA PRO A 53 17.91 -14.54 51.80
C PRO A 53 18.90 -15.14 52.83
N PRO A 54 20.22 -15.35 52.64
CA PRO A 54 21.27 -14.34 52.58
C PRO A 54 22.53 -14.68 51.73
N ALA A 55 23.12 -13.65 51.25
CA ALA A 55 24.44 -13.05 51.30
C ALA A 55 25.74 -13.88 51.29
N SER A 56 26.71 -13.29 50.51
CA SER A 56 28.15 -13.19 50.75
C SER A 56 29.08 -14.22 50.14
N LEU A 57 30.12 -13.91 49.39
CA LEU A 57 31.31 -13.07 49.46
C LEU A 57 32.18 -13.24 48.20
N ALA A 58 32.64 -12.12 47.70
CA ALA A 58 34.04 -11.76 47.36
C ALA A 58 34.91 -12.66 46.45
N GLY A 59 35.47 -12.01 45.43
CA GLY A 59 36.81 -12.33 44.97
C GLY A 59 37.13 -12.00 43.51
N THR A 60 37.77 -10.84 43.29
CA THR A 60 38.90 -10.59 42.41
C THR A 60 38.65 -10.37 40.89
N GLU A 61 38.76 -9.10 40.49
CA GLU A 61 39.22 -8.62 39.15
C GLU A 61 40.71 -8.97 38.92
N PRO A 62 41.30 -8.81 37.73
CA PRO A 62 40.95 -7.99 36.58
C PRO A 62 41.22 -8.67 35.22
N GLY A 63 40.51 -8.22 34.19
CA GLY A 63 40.87 -8.57 32.80
C GLY A 63 40.10 -7.67 31.81
N LYS A 64 40.71 -6.55 31.47
CA LYS A 64 40.28 -5.64 30.40
C LYS A 64 40.14 -6.36 29.04
N THR A 65 38.96 -6.30 28.45
CA THR A 65 38.84 -6.09 27.00
C THR A 65 37.58 -5.28 26.72
N PRO A 66 37.64 -4.21 25.94
CA PRO A 66 36.46 -3.43 25.59
C PRO A 66 35.64 -4.23 24.58
N VAL A 67 34.45 -4.67 24.96
CA VAL A 67 33.44 -5.13 23.99
C VAL A 67 32.93 -3.85 23.35
N THR A 68 33.41 -3.61 22.15
CA THR A 68 32.81 -2.67 21.20
C THR A 68 31.41 -3.19 20.91
N THR A 69 30.41 -2.54 21.49
CA THR A 69 29.03 -2.68 21.07
C THR A 69 28.92 -1.92 19.75
N ASP A 70 29.27 -2.58 18.68
CA ASP A 70 28.86 -2.15 17.34
C ASP A 70 27.34 -2.34 17.28
N GLY A 71 26.64 -1.27 17.57
CA GLY A 71 25.28 -1.07 17.10
C GLY A 71 25.37 -0.93 15.58
N GLU A 72 25.35 -2.06 14.90
CA GLU A 72 25.20 -2.14 13.44
C GLU A 72 23.81 -1.59 13.12
N THR A 73 23.72 -0.27 13.00
CA THR A 73 22.68 0.35 12.19
C THR A 73 22.93 -0.14 10.79
N ALA A 74 22.15 -1.11 10.34
CA ALA A 74 22.21 -1.62 8.99
C ALA A 74 22.12 -0.42 8.03
N ALA A 75 23.25 -0.04 7.45
CA ALA A 75 23.28 0.94 6.38
C ALA A 75 22.35 0.45 5.27
N PRO A 76 21.54 1.33 4.66
CA PRO A 76 20.66 0.91 3.56
C PRO A 76 21.49 0.20 2.52
N THR A 77 21.20 -1.08 2.28
CA THR A 77 21.89 -1.90 1.29
C THR A 77 21.72 -1.21 -0.06
N ARG A 78 22.80 -0.61 -0.55
CA ARG A 78 22.79 0.08 -1.84
C ARG A 78 22.57 -0.97 -2.93
N LEU A 79 21.39 -0.94 -3.55
CA LEU A 79 21.08 -1.83 -4.66
C LEU A 79 22.06 -1.62 -5.83
N PRO A 80 22.44 -2.68 -6.54
CA PRO A 80 23.34 -2.60 -7.69
C PRO A 80 22.69 -1.74 -8.80
N ALA A 81 23.52 -1.06 -9.59
CA ALA A 81 23.05 -0.34 -10.77
C ALA A 81 22.62 -1.34 -11.86
N GLY A 82 21.37 -1.23 -12.32
CA GLY A 82 20.82 -2.05 -13.39
C GLY A 82 19.60 -2.90 -12.97
N ILE A 83 19.10 -3.68 -13.92
CA ILE A 83 17.97 -4.60 -13.70
C ILE A 83 18.45 -5.84 -12.95
N LEU A 84 17.72 -6.22 -11.92
CA LEU A 84 18.00 -7.41 -11.11
C LEU A 84 17.33 -8.64 -11.73
N THR A 85 18.06 -9.73 -11.81
CA THR A 85 17.52 -11.03 -12.27
C THR A 85 16.85 -11.82 -11.15
N ASN A 86 17.15 -11.50 -9.89
CA ASN A 86 16.58 -12.13 -8.69
C ASN A 86 15.65 -11.17 -7.93
N TRP A 87 14.94 -10.32 -8.66
CA TRP A 87 14.02 -9.33 -8.06
C TRP A 87 12.87 -9.99 -7.27
N GLU A 88 12.33 -11.12 -7.74
CA GLU A 88 11.27 -11.88 -7.03
C GLU A 88 11.74 -12.33 -5.65
N GLU A 89 12.95 -12.92 -5.56
CA GLU A 89 13.54 -13.31 -4.27
C GLU A 89 13.70 -12.10 -3.34
N LYS A 90 14.04 -10.92 -3.89
CA LYS A 90 14.16 -9.68 -3.11
C LYS A 90 12.79 -9.17 -2.63
N VAL A 91 11.75 -9.26 -3.44
CA VAL A 91 10.38 -8.95 -3.03
C VAL A 91 9.96 -9.88 -1.88
N ASP A 92 10.16 -11.18 -2.02
CA ASP A 92 9.83 -12.16 -0.99
C ASP A 92 10.60 -11.90 0.32
N GLU A 93 11.90 -11.56 0.23
CA GLU A 93 12.72 -11.19 1.39
C GLU A 93 12.17 -9.95 2.11
N ILE A 94 11.79 -8.90 1.36
CA ILE A 94 11.22 -7.67 1.92
C ILE A 94 9.88 -7.95 2.58
N LEU A 95 8.98 -8.65 1.89
CA LEU A 95 7.64 -8.94 2.40
C LEU A 95 7.66 -9.87 3.62
N GLY A 96 8.58 -10.85 3.62
CA GLY A 96 8.77 -11.81 4.71
C GLY A 96 9.55 -11.26 5.92
N ALA A 97 10.16 -10.07 5.82
CA ALA A 97 10.91 -9.48 6.90
C ALA A 97 10.02 -9.12 8.10
N GLU A 98 10.51 -9.37 9.32
CA GLU A 98 9.86 -8.96 10.57
C GLU A 98 10.11 -7.46 10.85
N THR A 99 9.58 -6.60 10.00
CA THR A 99 9.68 -5.13 10.10
C THR A 99 8.32 -4.49 9.84
N ASP A 100 8.19 -3.20 10.14
CA ASP A 100 6.95 -2.46 9.88
C ASP A 100 6.70 -2.24 8.37
N ASP A 101 5.45 -1.93 8.03
CA ASP A 101 5.05 -1.73 6.64
C ASP A 101 5.74 -0.52 6.01
N THR A 102 6.06 0.53 6.77
CA THR A 102 6.78 1.70 6.26
C THR A 102 8.15 1.32 5.73
N ASN A 103 8.88 0.50 6.49
CA ASN A 103 10.20 0.02 6.08
C ASN A 103 10.11 -0.89 4.84
N LYS A 104 9.09 -1.77 4.77
CA LYS A 104 8.84 -2.59 3.57
C LYS A 104 8.55 -1.74 2.35
N VAL A 105 7.72 -0.71 2.50
CA VAL A 105 7.38 0.24 1.44
C VAL A 105 8.63 0.97 0.93
N GLU A 106 9.48 1.48 1.82
CA GLU A 106 10.73 2.14 1.43
C GLU A 106 11.64 1.21 0.63
N GLN A 107 11.78 -0.05 1.06
CA GLN A 107 12.59 -1.04 0.36
C GLN A 107 12.00 -1.43 -1.00
N LEU A 108 10.67 -1.57 -1.11
CA LEU A 108 10.00 -1.85 -2.39
C LEU A 108 10.13 -0.68 -3.37
N PHE A 109 10.01 0.58 -2.92
CA PHE A 109 10.28 1.75 -3.76
C PHE A 109 11.74 1.80 -4.23
N ALA A 110 12.69 1.47 -3.35
CA ALA A 110 14.10 1.39 -3.72
C ALA A 110 14.37 0.26 -4.75
N LEU A 111 13.66 -0.85 -4.64
CA LEU A 111 13.76 -1.99 -5.57
C LEU A 111 13.11 -1.71 -6.93
N PHE A 112 12.02 -0.97 -6.97
CA PHE A 112 11.14 -0.77 -8.13
C PHE A 112 11.89 -0.39 -9.43
N PRO A 113 12.85 0.56 -9.45
CA PRO A 113 13.60 0.89 -10.67
C PRO A 113 14.47 -0.25 -11.21
N HIS A 114 14.78 -1.23 -10.37
CA HIS A 114 15.64 -2.38 -10.70
C HIS A 114 14.86 -3.61 -11.13
N VAL A 115 13.53 -3.55 -11.07
CA VAL A 115 12.62 -4.61 -11.55
C VAL A 115 12.45 -4.50 -13.06
N PRO A 116 12.45 -5.62 -13.82
CA PRO A 116 12.13 -5.63 -15.24
C PRO A 116 10.80 -4.91 -15.52
N ALA A 117 10.72 -4.17 -16.62
CA ALA A 117 9.55 -3.33 -16.90
C ALA A 117 8.23 -4.14 -16.93
N GLU A 118 8.28 -5.35 -17.49
CA GLU A 118 7.16 -6.30 -17.56
C GLU A 118 6.69 -6.85 -16.21
N SER A 119 7.53 -6.75 -15.18
CA SER A 119 7.23 -7.28 -13.83
C SER A 119 6.90 -6.17 -12.82
N ARG A 120 6.98 -4.90 -13.21
CA ARG A 120 6.72 -3.76 -12.32
C ARG A 120 5.30 -3.71 -11.78
N SER A 121 4.34 -4.28 -12.52
CA SER A 121 2.94 -4.38 -12.07
C SER A 121 2.80 -5.19 -10.78
N GLU A 122 3.61 -6.24 -10.59
CA GLU A 122 3.62 -7.05 -9.37
C GLU A 122 4.11 -6.24 -8.16
N VAL A 123 5.22 -5.53 -8.30
CA VAL A 123 5.72 -4.66 -7.22
C VAL A 123 4.78 -3.48 -6.96
N ALA A 124 4.16 -2.90 -8.01
CA ALA A 124 3.13 -1.88 -7.86
C ALA A 124 1.93 -2.39 -7.05
N GLN A 125 1.51 -3.64 -7.24
CA GLN A 125 0.44 -4.25 -6.46
C GLN A 125 0.81 -4.40 -4.97
N HIS A 126 2.05 -4.80 -4.66
CA HIS A 126 2.51 -4.85 -3.27
C HIS A 126 2.56 -3.45 -2.63
N LEU A 127 3.06 -2.45 -3.36
CA LEU A 127 3.06 -1.06 -2.91
C LEU A 127 1.64 -0.55 -2.64
N SER A 128 0.70 -0.78 -3.57
CA SER A 128 -0.72 -0.40 -3.40
C SER A 128 -1.36 -1.01 -2.16
N ASN A 129 -0.98 -2.23 -1.80
CA ASN A 129 -1.50 -2.92 -0.62
C ASN A 129 -0.90 -2.43 0.70
N LEU A 130 0.33 -1.91 0.69
CA LEU A 130 1.06 -1.51 1.89
C LEU A 130 1.02 0.00 2.16
N VAL A 131 0.90 0.81 1.10
CA VAL A 131 0.91 2.27 1.21
C VAL A 131 -0.44 2.79 1.69
N GLY A 132 -0.46 3.42 2.86
CA GLY A 132 -1.64 4.15 3.36
C GLY A 132 -1.79 5.52 2.69
N ASP A 133 -2.96 6.15 2.89
CA ASP A 133 -3.29 7.43 2.25
C ASP A 133 -2.31 8.56 2.64
N GLU A 134 -1.84 8.58 3.88
CA GLU A 134 -0.85 9.57 4.35
C GLU A 134 0.51 9.44 3.65
N GLY A 135 0.87 8.23 3.22
CA GLY A 135 2.12 7.93 2.52
C GLY A 135 2.01 7.86 1.00
N TYR A 136 0.90 8.30 0.42
CA TYR A 136 0.56 8.06 -0.98
C TYR A 136 1.43 8.80 -2.00
N ALA A 137 2.05 9.92 -1.64
CA ALA A 137 2.76 10.79 -2.57
C ALA A 137 3.76 10.07 -3.51
N PRO A 138 4.63 9.16 -3.05
CA PRO A 138 5.54 8.42 -3.94
C PRO A 138 4.80 7.49 -4.92
N LEU A 139 3.66 6.93 -4.53
CA LEU A 139 2.84 6.09 -5.40
C LEU A 139 2.15 6.93 -6.48
N GLY A 140 1.69 8.12 -6.12
CA GLY A 140 1.18 9.13 -7.05
C GLY A 140 2.24 9.58 -8.06
N GLU A 141 3.51 9.70 -7.64
CA GLU A 141 4.61 10.00 -8.57
C GLU A 141 4.81 8.89 -9.62
N LEU A 142 4.70 7.62 -9.22
CA LEU A 142 4.73 6.50 -10.16
C LEU A 142 3.53 6.53 -11.10
N LEU A 143 2.34 6.82 -10.60
CA LEU A 143 1.14 6.94 -11.43
C LEU A 143 1.26 8.04 -12.48
N ARG A 144 1.93 9.14 -12.17
CA ARG A 144 2.14 10.28 -13.10
C ARG A 144 3.27 10.08 -14.11
N ASP A 145 4.07 9.01 -14.00
CA ASP A 145 5.16 8.74 -14.95
C ASP A 145 4.62 8.15 -16.26
N PRO A 146 4.60 8.93 -17.38
CA PRO A 146 4.09 8.45 -18.66
C PRO A 146 4.93 7.34 -19.31
N LYS A 147 6.11 7.05 -18.74
CA LYS A 147 7.03 6.01 -19.22
C LYS A 147 6.87 4.69 -18.48
N LEU A 148 6.04 4.68 -17.46
CA LEU A 148 5.71 3.44 -16.77
C LEU A 148 4.88 2.54 -17.71
N GLY A 149 5.13 1.23 -17.68
CA GLY A 149 4.40 0.27 -18.52
C GLY A 149 2.90 0.23 -18.19
N ASP A 150 2.07 -0.01 -19.21
CA ASP A 150 0.61 -0.01 -19.09
C ASP A 150 0.08 -0.90 -17.95
N ASP A 151 0.64 -2.11 -17.80
CA ASP A 151 0.21 -3.06 -16.74
C ASP A 151 0.43 -2.50 -15.33
N ALA A 152 1.54 -1.79 -15.10
CA ALA A 152 1.80 -1.14 -13.82
C ALA A 152 0.91 0.11 -13.63
N LEU A 153 0.67 0.88 -14.69
CA LEU A 153 -0.28 2.00 -14.66
C LEU A 153 -1.71 1.54 -14.39
N ASP A 154 -2.14 0.40 -14.92
CA ASP A 154 -3.46 -0.18 -14.64
C ASP A 154 -3.63 -0.51 -13.15
N VAL A 155 -2.62 -1.08 -12.51
CA VAL A 155 -2.62 -1.35 -11.07
C VAL A 155 -2.74 -0.05 -10.27
N LEU A 156 -1.95 0.97 -10.62
CA LEU A 156 -1.94 2.25 -9.91
C LEU A 156 -3.24 3.05 -10.15
N MET A 157 -3.81 2.99 -11.35
CA MET A 157 -5.14 3.56 -11.64
C MET A 157 -6.23 2.89 -10.81
N ALA A 158 -6.22 1.55 -10.73
CA ALA A 158 -7.16 0.81 -9.90
C ALA A 158 -7.02 1.17 -8.41
N ASP A 159 -5.78 1.34 -7.92
CA ASP A 159 -5.51 1.76 -6.55
C ASP A 159 -6.04 3.18 -6.27
N VAL A 160 -5.68 4.17 -7.08
CA VAL A 160 -6.12 5.57 -6.85
C VAL A 160 -7.64 5.69 -6.85
N LEU A 161 -8.36 4.89 -7.62
CA LEU A 161 -9.82 4.89 -7.65
C LEU A 161 -10.45 4.42 -6.33
N ASN A 162 -9.72 3.67 -5.52
CA ASN A 162 -10.17 3.22 -4.20
C ASN A 162 -9.77 4.18 -3.06
N ARG A 163 -9.00 5.23 -3.35
CA ARG A 163 -8.58 6.22 -2.36
C ARG A 163 -9.68 7.26 -2.07
N PRO A 164 -9.60 7.99 -0.95
CA PRO A 164 -10.46 9.13 -0.66
C PRO A 164 -10.51 10.14 -1.81
N ASN A 165 -11.63 10.83 -1.99
CA ASN A 165 -11.81 11.76 -3.10
C ASN A 165 -10.83 12.94 -3.04
N SER A 166 -10.48 13.37 -1.82
CA SER A 166 -9.49 14.43 -1.59
C SER A 166 -8.08 14.08 -2.10
N LEU A 167 -7.77 12.79 -2.23
CA LEU A 167 -6.53 12.28 -2.80
C LEU A 167 -6.72 11.90 -4.27
N LYS A 168 -7.76 11.14 -4.59
CA LYS A 168 -8.06 10.62 -5.92
C LYS A 168 -8.18 11.69 -6.99
N LEU A 169 -9.03 12.71 -6.76
CA LEU A 169 -9.34 13.67 -7.82
C LEU A 169 -8.15 14.56 -8.18
N PRO A 170 -7.31 15.05 -7.24
CA PRO A 170 -6.08 15.74 -7.60
C PRO A 170 -5.11 14.87 -8.41
N GLU A 171 -4.91 13.61 -8.06
CA GLU A 171 -4.03 12.72 -8.80
C GLU A 171 -4.55 12.44 -10.22
N LEU A 172 -5.84 12.19 -10.38
CA LEU A 172 -6.46 12.04 -11.70
C LEU A 172 -6.33 13.30 -12.55
N LEU A 173 -6.42 14.50 -11.94
CA LEU A 173 -6.23 15.75 -12.66
C LEU A 173 -4.80 15.91 -13.16
N GLU A 174 -3.80 15.56 -12.38
CA GLU A 174 -2.39 15.61 -12.80
C GLU A 174 -2.11 14.61 -13.94
N VAL A 175 -2.67 13.41 -13.88
CA VAL A 175 -2.57 12.41 -14.97
C VAL A 175 -3.25 12.93 -16.23
N ALA A 176 -4.47 13.47 -16.14
CA ALA A 176 -5.25 13.97 -17.28
C ALA A 176 -4.58 15.17 -17.99
N GLN A 177 -3.85 16.00 -17.26
CA GLN A 177 -3.13 17.16 -17.81
C GLN A 177 -1.88 16.77 -18.62
N THR A 178 -1.35 15.57 -18.39
CA THR A 178 -0.13 15.09 -19.02
C THR A 178 -0.47 14.49 -20.40
N SER A 179 -0.32 15.26 -21.44
CA SER A 179 -0.82 14.96 -22.80
C SER A 179 -0.28 13.67 -23.43
N ASP A 180 0.90 13.22 -23.02
CA ASP A 180 1.56 11.99 -23.48
C ASP A 180 1.38 10.81 -22.52
N HIS A 181 0.58 10.99 -21.46
CA HIS A 181 0.32 9.93 -20.49
C HIS A 181 -0.68 8.91 -21.04
N PRO A 182 -0.36 7.60 -21.00
CA PRO A 182 -1.24 6.55 -21.56
C PRO A 182 -2.66 6.54 -20.95
N LYS A 183 -2.79 7.01 -19.68
CA LYS A 183 -4.07 7.06 -18.94
C LYS A 183 -4.72 8.45 -18.91
N ALA A 184 -4.22 9.43 -19.69
CA ALA A 184 -4.75 10.80 -19.65
C ALA A 184 -6.24 10.88 -20.00
N ASP A 185 -6.66 10.23 -21.09
CA ASP A 185 -8.07 10.21 -21.51
C ASP A 185 -8.96 9.50 -20.51
N GLU A 186 -8.49 8.37 -19.92
CA GLU A 186 -9.22 7.63 -18.90
C GLU A 186 -9.40 8.48 -17.64
N ALA A 187 -8.34 9.12 -17.14
CA ALA A 187 -8.40 9.99 -15.98
C ALA A 187 -9.34 11.18 -16.22
N LYS A 188 -9.32 11.78 -17.42
CA LYS A 188 -10.24 12.85 -17.80
C LYS A 188 -11.70 12.38 -17.86
N ASP A 189 -11.97 11.21 -18.44
CA ASP A 189 -13.31 10.61 -18.49
C ASP A 189 -13.85 10.39 -17.06
N ILE A 190 -13.02 9.92 -16.13
CA ILE A 190 -13.38 9.72 -14.72
C ILE A 190 -13.68 11.05 -14.03
N LEU A 191 -12.83 12.06 -14.19
CA LEU A 191 -13.07 13.40 -13.64
C LEU A 191 -14.39 13.98 -14.14
N SER A 192 -14.71 13.80 -15.44
CA SER A 192 -15.99 14.24 -16.01
C SER A 192 -17.18 13.60 -15.35
N LEU A 193 -17.07 12.33 -14.90
CA LEU A 193 -18.13 11.63 -14.16
C LEU A 193 -18.35 12.24 -12.75
N PHE A 194 -17.27 12.61 -12.06
CA PHE A 194 -17.36 13.23 -10.74
C PHE A 194 -17.92 14.66 -10.80
N LEU A 195 -17.53 15.43 -11.82
CA LEU A 195 -17.89 16.84 -11.94
C LEU A 195 -19.13 17.09 -12.81
N ASP A 196 -19.73 16.02 -13.37
CA ASP A 196 -20.90 16.06 -14.26
C ASP A 196 -20.69 16.94 -15.53
N GLU A 197 -19.45 17.34 -15.84
CA GLU A 197 -19.12 18.22 -16.95
C GLU A 197 -17.71 17.95 -17.48
N ASP A 198 -17.51 18.16 -18.79
CA ASP A 198 -16.20 18.12 -19.45
C ASP A 198 -15.78 19.55 -19.83
N TYR A 199 -14.65 20.01 -19.29
CA TYR A 199 -14.10 21.33 -19.55
C TYR A 199 -13.02 21.32 -20.63
N ASP A 200 -12.93 20.26 -21.41
CA ASP A 200 -12.00 20.04 -22.51
C ASP A 200 -10.53 20.22 -22.06
N THR A 201 -9.80 21.22 -22.53
CA THR A 201 -8.40 21.51 -22.14
C THR A 201 -8.29 22.71 -21.20
N ASP A 202 -9.39 23.19 -20.63
CA ASP A 202 -9.39 24.29 -19.65
C ASP A 202 -9.03 23.76 -18.25
N TRP A 203 -7.75 23.42 -18.07
CA TRP A 203 -7.23 22.86 -16.80
C TRP A 203 -7.45 23.76 -15.58
N PRO A 204 -7.32 25.11 -15.69
CA PRO A 204 -7.70 26.01 -14.60
C PRO A 204 -9.14 25.81 -14.14
N LYS A 205 -10.07 25.65 -15.09
CA LYS A 205 -11.48 25.42 -14.78
C LYS A 205 -11.72 24.03 -14.16
N TRP A 206 -11.06 23.00 -14.64
CA TRP A 206 -11.06 21.67 -14.02
C TRP A 206 -10.66 21.76 -12.55
N LYS A 207 -9.55 22.42 -12.26
CA LYS A 207 -9.04 22.60 -10.90
C LYS A 207 -10.00 23.40 -10.01
N GLU A 208 -10.58 24.48 -10.52
CA GLU A 208 -11.59 25.28 -9.80
C GLU A 208 -12.80 24.41 -9.41
N LYS A 209 -13.36 23.70 -10.39
CA LYS A 209 -14.56 22.88 -10.20
C LYS A 209 -14.31 21.67 -9.30
N MET A 210 -13.18 21.00 -9.47
CA MET A 210 -12.74 19.93 -8.57
C MET A 210 -12.61 20.43 -7.13
N THR A 211 -11.97 21.60 -6.94
CA THR A 211 -11.82 22.19 -5.59
C THR A 211 -13.16 22.51 -4.95
N GLN A 212 -14.12 23.04 -5.73
CA GLN A 212 -15.46 23.29 -5.24
C GLN A 212 -16.20 22.00 -4.93
N TRP A 213 -16.10 21.01 -5.81
CA TRP A 213 -16.74 19.70 -5.62
C TRP A 213 -16.24 18.99 -4.34
N LEU A 214 -14.92 18.98 -4.09
CA LEU A 214 -14.32 18.41 -2.88
C LEU A 214 -14.77 19.13 -1.62
N LYS A 215 -14.99 20.44 -1.68
CA LYS A 215 -15.52 21.21 -0.55
C LYS A 215 -16.97 20.85 -0.24
N ASP A 216 -17.78 20.57 -1.26
CA ASP A 216 -19.18 20.22 -1.13
C ASP A 216 -19.41 18.74 -0.81
N ASN A 217 -18.39 17.90 -1.07
CA ASN A 217 -18.40 16.44 -0.86
C ASN A 217 -17.13 16.00 -0.09
N PRO A 218 -17.01 16.30 1.19
CA PRO A 218 -15.88 15.85 2.03
C PRO A 218 -15.87 14.32 2.16
N ASP A 219 -14.66 13.74 2.32
CA ASP A 219 -14.47 12.30 2.53
C ASP A 219 -15.06 11.80 3.85
#